data_06ebc70681c690ed397674f3e9cd727d
#
_entry.id   06ebc70681c690ed397674f3e9cd727d
#
_cell.length_a   1.000
_cell.length_b   1.000
_cell.length_c   1.000
_cell.angle_alpha   90.00
_cell.angle_beta   90.00
_cell.angle_gamma   90.00
#
_symmetry.space_group_name_H-M   'P 1'
#
loop_
_entity.id
_entity.type
_entity.pdbx_description
1 polymer ?
#
loop_
_entity_poly.entity_id
_entity_poly.type
_entity_poly.pdbx_seq_one_letter_code
_entity_poly.pdbx_strand_id
1 'polypeptide(L)'
;MFVDIKKIKPHPKNQEIYSLSNIDDLRTSIRSVGLLEKIIIDQHFQIISGHRRYLAVCNLNWKEVECEQIEVNESDAITYLIHHNKQRIKTCRELLNEAKVLMEEHKIGQGKRSDLILCEEVLTSVNLNRSRTRDIVGDLIGISGVQITKLLFIEKHNPGLIDLIDNGLFTINQAYIQTSRVKKEQDAQLENRKTSKKTIDDKFRFFKKCSSKMNELSADEVDCIFTSPPYWNKRKYCKSVNLGNEKDSDEYVSNLVKHLDDCKRVLSDTGSFFLNLGDTFHQGN
;
A
#
# COMPACT_ATOMS: atom_id res chain seq x y z
N MET A 1 -21.56 -32.05 -16.94
CA MET A 1 -21.21 -32.82 -18.17
C MET A 1 -19.90 -33.58 -17.97
N PHE A 2 -19.72 -34.74 -18.61
CA PHE A 2 -18.41 -35.42 -18.63
C PHE A 2 -17.55 -34.85 -19.75
N VAL A 3 -16.30 -34.54 -19.46
CA VAL A 3 -15.33 -33.92 -20.36
C VAL A 3 -14.05 -34.78 -20.38
N ASP A 4 -13.52 -35.02 -21.58
CA ASP A 4 -12.20 -35.65 -21.74
C ASP A 4 -11.13 -34.76 -21.09
N ILE A 5 -10.35 -35.37 -20.19
CA ILE A 5 -9.29 -34.68 -19.43
C ILE A 5 -8.31 -33.97 -20.37
N LYS A 6 -8.05 -34.48 -21.56
CA LYS A 6 -7.14 -33.87 -22.54
C LYS A 6 -7.64 -32.57 -23.10
N LYS A 7 -8.95 -32.28 -23.04
CA LYS A 7 -9.54 -31.02 -23.51
C LYS A 7 -9.45 -29.92 -22.45
N ILE A 8 -9.32 -30.29 -21.17
CA ILE A 8 -9.32 -29.34 -20.05
C ILE A 8 -7.95 -28.69 -19.93
N LYS A 9 -7.93 -27.37 -19.79
CA LYS A 9 -6.70 -26.56 -19.66
C LYS A 9 -6.66 -25.86 -18.32
N PRO A 10 -5.55 -25.96 -17.55
CA PRO A 10 -5.37 -25.13 -16.37
C PRO A 10 -5.34 -23.65 -16.72
N HIS A 11 -5.94 -22.81 -15.88
CA HIS A 11 -5.84 -21.37 -16.05
C HIS A 11 -4.40 -20.90 -15.75
N PRO A 12 -3.73 -20.14 -16.66
CA PRO A 12 -2.32 -19.77 -16.51
C PRO A 12 -2.03 -19.00 -15.21
N LYS A 13 -2.91 -18.08 -14.85
CA LYS A 13 -2.76 -17.28 -13.63
C LYS A 13 -2.91 -18.07 -12.33
N ASN A 14 -3.50 -19.28 -12.38
CA ASN A 14 -3.65 -20.09 -11.16
C ASN A 14 -2.30 -20.50 -10.57
N GLN A 15 -1.30 -20.80 -11.40
CA GLN A 15 0.05 -21.17 -10.92
C GLN A 15 0.82 -19.98 -10.35
N GLU A 16 0.54 -18.75 -10.83
CA GLU A 16 1.12 -17.52 -10.30
C GLU A 16 0.57 -17.19 -8.90
N ILE A 17 -0.69 -17.53 -8.66
CA ILE A 17 -1.41 -17.17 -7.43
C ILE A 17 -1.26 -18.25 -6.36
N TYR A 18 -1.49 -19.51 -6.72
CA TYR A 18 -1.67 -20.61 -5.76
C TYR A 18 -0.59 -21.67 -5.87
N SER A 19 -0.14 -22.14 -4.71
CA SER A 19 0.65 -23.36 -4.63
C SER A 19 -0.22 -24.61 -4.87
N LEU A 20 0.27 -25.51 -5.70
CA LEU A 20 -0.37 -26.80 -6.00
C LEU A 20 0.23 -27.95 -5.16
N SER A 21 0.85 -27.66 -4.01
CA SER A 21 1.39 -28.64 -3.08
C SER A 21 0.30 -29.50 -2.41
N ASN A 22 0.70 -30.63 -1.85
CA ASN A 22 -0.16 -31.55 -1.08
C ASN A 22 -1.37 -32.10 -1.84
N ILE A 23 -1.11 -32.71 -3.01
CA ILE A 23 -2.16 -33.36 -3.81
C ILE A 23 -2.38 -34.84 -3.38
N ASP A 24 -1.44 -35.43 -2.65
CA ASP A 24 -1.47 -36.86 -2.34
C ASP A 24 -2.67 -37.27 -1.47
N ASP A 25 -3.00 -36.48 -0.45
CA ASP A 25 -4.19 -36.73 0.38
C ASP A 25 -5.48 -36.60 -0.44
N LEU A 26 -5.56 -35.58 -1.30
CA LEU A 26 -6.70 -35.39 -2.18
C LEU A 26 -6.82 -36.53 -3.22
N ARG A 27 -5.69 -36.96 -3.79
CA ARG A 27 -5.63 -38.09 -4.71
C ARG A 27 -6.12 -39.39 -4.03
N THR A 28 -5.69 -39.62 -2.79
CA THR A 28 -6.12 -40.82 -2.02
C THR A 28 -7.61 -40.73 -1.72
N SER A 29 -8.12 -39.60 -1.32
CA SER A 29 -9.55 -39.36 -1.11
C SER A 29 -10.37 -39.62 -2.40
N ILE A 30 -9.97 -38.99 -3.52
CA ILE A 30 -10.67 -39.17 -4.81
C ILE A 30 -10.64 -40.63 -5.27
N ARG A 31 -9.55 -41.38 -5.03
CA ARG A 31 -9.47 -42.79 -5.33
C ARG A 31 -10.48 -43.59 -4.54
N SER A 32 -10.74 -43.24 -3.28
CA SER A 32 -11.61 -44.04 -2.38
C SER A 32 -13.10 -43.71 -2.52
N VAL A 33 -13.46 -42.44 -2.67
CA VAL A 33 -14.86 -41.98 -2.64
C VAL A 33 -15.32 -41.33 -3.96
N GLY A 34 -14.44 -41.22 -4.94
CA GLY A 34 -14.72 -40.49 -6.18
C GLY A 34 -14.59 -38.97 -6.05
N LEU A 35 -14.95 -38.29 -7.11
CA LEU A 35 -14.94 -36.80 -7.14
C LEU A 35 -16.28 -36.28 -6.62
N LEU A 36 -16.29 -35.76 -5.40
CA LEU A 36 -17.51 -35.23 -4.74
C LEU A 36 -17.98 -33.90 -5.30
N GLU A 37 -17.03 -33.04 -5.68
CA GLU A 37 -17.33 -31.72 -6.25
C GLU A 37 -16.81 -31.63 -7.69
N LYS A 38 -17.65 -31.15 -8.59
CA LYS A 38 -17.30 -30.99 -10.01
C LYS A 38 -16.17 -29.99 -10.20
N ILE A 39 -15.43 -30.14 -11.30
CA ILE A 39 -14.49 -29.12 -11.76
C ILE A 39 -15.28 -28.07 -12.54
N ILE A 40 -15.10 -26.79 -12.22
CA ILE A 40 -15.76 -25.68 -12.93
C ILE A 40 -14.82 -25.23 -14.04
N ILE A 41 -15.34 -25.19 -15.26
CA ILE A 41 -14.63 -24.75 -16.48
C ILE A 41 -15.42 -23.65 -17.20
N ASP A 42 -14.72 -22.85 -17.96
CA ASP A 42 -15.33 -21.86 -18.87
C ASP A 42 -15.77 -22.52 -20.21
N GLN A 43 -16.30 -21.69 -21.11
CA GLN A 43 -16.71 -22.07 -22.47
C GLN A 43 -15.53 -22.58 -23.34
N HIS A 44 -14.28 -22.28 -22.97
CA HIS A 44 -13.06 -22.71 -23.66
C HIS A 44 -12.36 -23.90 -22.99
N PHE A 45 -13.04 -24.58 -22.07
CA PHE A 45 -12.51 -25.69 -21.24
C PHE A 45 -11.34 -25.29 -20.34
N GLN A 46 -11.24 -24.00 -19.99
CA GLN A 46 -10.24 -23.52 -19.05
C GLN A 46 -10.78 -23.66 -17.61
N ILE A 47 -9.97 -24.14 -16.68
CA ILE A 47 -10.39 -24.37 -15.29
C ILE A 47 -10.54 -23.02 -14.57
N ILE A 48 -11.74 -22.76 -14.06
CA ILE A 48 -12.04 -21.66 -13.14
C ILE A 48 -11.91 -22.11 -11.68
N SER A 49 -12.39 -23.32 -11.36
CA SER A 49 -12.26 -23.89 -10.02
C SER A 49 -11.95 -25.38 -10.07
N GLY A 50 -11.10 -25.85 -9.15
CA GLY A 50 -10.77 -27.26 -9.01
C GLY A 50 -9.44 -27.69 -9.63
N HIS A 51 -8.46 -26.80 -9.81
CA HIS A 51 -7.12 -27.13 -10.33
C HIS A 51 -6.44 -28.28 -9.58
N ARG A 52 -6.55 -28.33 -8.24
CA ARG A 52 -6.00 -29.45 -7.45
C ARG A 52 -6.73 -30.77 -7.73
N ARG A 53 -8.07 -30.72 -7.88
CA ARG A 53 -8.90 -31.91 -8.26
C ARG A 53 -8.52 -32.39 -9.65
N TYR A 54 -8.36 -31.46 -10.61
CA TYR A 54 -7.89 -31.79 -11.95
C TYR A 54 -6.54 -32.50 -11.94
N LEU A 55 -5.55 -32.00 -11.20
CA LEU A 55 -4.24 -32.65 -11.09
C LEU A 55 -4.33 -34.04 -10.42
N ALA A 56 -5.17 -34.19 -9.41
CA ALA A 56 -5.37 -35.47 -8.74
C ALA A 56 -5.98 -36.49 -9.69
N VAL A 57 -7.00 -36.16 -10.49
CA VAL A 57 -7.61 -37.08 -11.46
C VAL A 57 -6.69 -37.36 -12.63
N CYS A 58 -5.84 -36.43 -13.07
CA CYS A 58 -4.77 -36.70 -14.04
C CYS A 58 -3.78 -37.74 -13.51
N ASN A 59 -3.35 -37.64 -12.25
CA ASN A 59 -2.45 -38.57 -11.60
C ASN A 59 -3.10 -39.97 -11.38
N LEU A 60 -4.43 -40.01 -11.37
CA LEU A 60 -5.20 -41.29 -11.32
C LEU A 60 -5.46 -41.90 -12.72
N ASN A 61 -4.96 -41.25 -13.78
CA ASN A 61 -5.14 -41.65 -15.19
C ASN A 61 -6.63 -41.83 -15.59
N TRP A 62 -7.49 -40.97 -15.07
CA TRP A 62 -8.88 -40.90 -15.53
C TRP A 62 -8.92 -40.45 -16.99
N LYS A 63 -9.90 -40.92 -17.76
CA LYS A 63 -10.10 -40.48 -19.16
C LYS A 63 -11.02 -39.30 -19.26
N GLU A 64 -12.04 -39.29 -18.40
CA GLU A 64 -13.07 -38.23 -18.36
C GLU A 64 -13.32 -37.84 -16.93
N VAL A 65 -13.77 -36.62 -16.74
CA VAL A 65 -14.12 -36.05 -15.42
C VAL A 65 -15.40 -35.25 -15.52
N GLU A 66 -16.19 -35.28 -14.45
CA GLU A 66 -17.43 -34.49 -14.38
C GLU A 66 -17.10 -33.00 -14.15
N CYS A 67 -17.56 -32.16 -15.09
CA CYS A 67 -17.37 -30.72 -15.07
C CYS A 67 -18.71 -29.99 -15.07
N GLU A 68 -18.70 -28.81 -14.49
CA GLU A 68 -19.70 -27.77 -14.63
C GLU A 68 -19.14 -26.69 -15.54
N GLN A 69 -19.85 -26.37 -16.62
CA GLN A 69 -19.43 -25.31 -17.56
C GLN A 69 -20.21 -24.05 -17.27
N ILE A 70 -19.51 -22.94 -17.13
CA ILE A 70 -20.07 -21.61 -16.95
C ILE A 70 -19.62 -20.70 -18.08
N GLU A 71 -20.45 -19.71 -18.43
CA GLU A 71 -20.07 -18.66 -19.37
C GLU A 71 -19.43 -17.52 -18.59
N VAL A 72 -18.16 -17.24 -18.87
CA VAL A 72 -17.40 -16.17 -18.23
C VAL A 72 -16.70 -15.33 -19.27
N ASN A 73 -16.81 -14.01 -19.17
CA ASN A 73 -16.04 -13.11 -20.02
C ASN A 73 -14.56 -13.22 -19.66
N GLU A 74 -13.70 -13.07 -20.65
CA GLU A 74 -12.24 -13.17 -20.47
C GLU A 74 -11.71 -12.17 -19.43
N SER A 75 -12.30 -10.95 -19.38
CA SER A 75 -12.00 -9.93 -18.38
C SER A 75 -12.35 -10.30 -16.94
N ASP A 76 -13.31 -11.22 -16.77
CA ASP A 76 -13.86 -11.56 -15.44
C ASP A 76 -13.32 -12.91 -14.93
N ALA A 77 -12.71 -13.71 -15.79
CA ALA A 77 -12.24 -15.06 -15.49
C ALA A 77 -11.36 -15.13 -14.23
N ILE A 78 -10.48 -14.14 -14.03
CA ILE A 78 -9.59 -14.06 -12.87
C ILE A 78 -10.38 -13.73 -11.60
N THR A 79 -11.34 -12.82 -11.69
CA THR A 79 -12.22 -12.47 -10.56
C THR A 79 -13.01 -13.68 -10.10
N TYR A 80 -13.57 -14.45 -11.05
CA TYR A 80 -14.27 -15.70 -10.76
C TYR A 80 -13.34 -16.76 -10.14
N LEU A 81 -12.13 -16.93 -10.69
CA LEU A 81 -11.12 -17.85 -10.15
C LEU A 81 -10.80 -17.54 -8.68
N ILE A 82 -10.59 -16.26 -8.36
CA ILE A 82 -10.28 -15.81 -6.98
C ILE A 82 -11.52 -15.96 -6.09
N HIS A 83 -12.71 -15.59 -6.57
CA HIS A 83 -13.95 -15.69 -5.82
C HIS A 83 -14.27 -17.14 -5.43
N HIS A 84 -14.13 -18.11 -6.35
CA HIS A 84 -14.30 -19.53 -6.05
C HIS A 84 -13.28 -20.09 -5.05
N ASN A 85 -12.13 -19.42 -4.88
CA ASN A 85 -11.12 -19.77 -3.89
C ASN A 85 -11.23 -18.96 -2.58
N LYS A 86 -12.26 -18.11 -2.40
CA LYS A 86 -12.42 -17.23 -1.22
C LYS A 86 -12.45 -18.01 0.09
N GLN A 87 -13.11 -19.17 0.11
CA GLN A 87 -13.26 -20.02 1.31
C GLN A 87 -12.02 -20.89 1.61
N ARG A 88 -11.03 -20.90 0.72
CA ARG A 88 -9.81 -21.68 0.93
C ARG A 88 -8.94 -21.06 2.01
N ILE A 89 -8.32 -21.88 2.87
CA ILE A 89 -7.24 -21.43 3.76
C ILE A 89 -6.03 -21.08 2.86
N LYS A 90 -5.62 -19.82 2.91
CA LYS A 90 -4.58 -19.24 2.05
C LYS A 90 -3.38 -18.81 2.88
N THR A 91 -2.20 -18.93 2.31
CA THR A 91 -0.99 -18.31 2.85
C THR A 91 -1.00 -16.81 2.59
N CYS A 92 -0.21 -16.04 3.34
CA CYS A 92 -0.05 -14.60 3.09
C CYS A 92 0.56 -14.32 1.71
N ARG A 93 1.40 -15.23 1.22
CA ARG A 93 1.94 -15.16 -0.15
C ARG A 93 0.84 -15.33 -1.19
N GLU A 94 -0.06 -16.29 -1.04
CA GLU A 94 -1.20 -16.48 -1.94
C GLU A 94 -2.14 -15.26 -1.92
N LEU A 95 -2.47 -14.72 -0.73
CA LEU A 95 -3.27 -13.49 -0.59
C LEU A 95 -2.63 -12.28 -1.28
N LEU A 96 -1.31 -12.17 -1.16
CA LEU A 96 -0.55 -11.11 -1.81
C LEU A 96 -0.57 -11.24 -3.34
N ASN A 97 -0.42 -12.45 -3.85
CA ASN A 97 -0.47 -12.73 -5.29
C ASN A 97 -1.88 -12.46 -5.85
N GLU A 98 -2.95 -12.88 -5.15
CA GLU A 98 -4.33 -12.53 -5.52
C GLU A 98 -4.52 -11.01 -5.60
N ALA A 99 -4.06 -10.28 -4.58
CA ALA A 99 -4.18 -8.83 -4.56
C ALA A 99 -3.45 -8.16 -5.74
N LYS A 100 -2.25 -8.63 -6.07
CA LYS A 100 -1.47 -8.09 -7.20
C LYS A 100 -2.15 -8.35 -8.53
N VAL A 101 -2.58 -9.60 -8.76
CA VAL A 101 -3.23 -10.00 -10.02
C VAL A 101 -4.52 -9.21 -10.21
N LEU A 102 -5.36 -9.06 -9.17
CA LEU A 102 -6.56 -8.23 -9.25
C LEU A 102 -6.25 -6.76 -9.53
N MET A 103 -5.22 -6.19 -8.89
CA MET A 103 -4.81 -4.81 -9.12
C MET A 103 -4.28 -4.60 -10.54
N GLU A 104 -3.57 -5.58 -11.12
CA GLU A 104 -3.02 -5.53 -12.47
C GLU A 104 -4.10 -5.65 -13.54
N GLU A 105 -4.96 -6.68 -13.45
CA GLU A 105 -6.03 -6.94 -14.43
C GLU A 105 -7.01 -5.78 -14.52
N HIS A 106 -7.41 -5.24 -13.39
CA HIS A 106 -8.35 -4.13 -13.38
C HIS A 106 -7.68 -2.77 -13.61
N LYS A 107 -6.36 -2.70 -13.88
CA LYS A 107 -5.58 -1.46 -14.05
C LYS A 107 -5.93 -0.41 -13.00
N ILE A 108 -6.08 -0.87 -11.77
CA ILE A 108 -6.49 -0.06 -10.64
C ILE A 108 -5.30 0.84 -10.27
N GLY A 109 -5.16 1.94 -11.01
CA GLY A 109 -4.19 3.00 -10.72
C GLY A 109 -4.78 4.10 -9.85
N GLN A 110 -3.91 4.84 -9.16
CA GLN A 110 -4.30 6.02 -8.38
C GLN A 110 -5.16 6.97 -9.24
N GLY A 111 -6.39 7.27 -8.78
CA GLY A 111 -7.27 8.27 -9.38
C GLY A 111 -8.30 7.75 -10.39
N LYS A 112 -8.43 6.45 -10.66
CA LYS A 112 -9.51 5.90 -11.49
C LYS A 112 -10.71 5.47 -10.63
N ARG A 113 -11.92 5.67 -11.17
CA ARG A 113 -13.17 5.26 -10.52
C ARG A 113 -13.25 3.73 -10.52
N SER A 114 -13.44 3.16 -9.31
CA SER A 114 -13.50 1.72 -9.07
C SER A 114 -14.85 1.07 -9.39
N ASP A 115 -15.88 1.89 -9.59
CA ASP A 115 -17.26 1.47 -9.89
C ASP A 115 -17.46 0.89 -11.30
N LEU A 116 -16.44 0.99 -12.17
CA LEU A 116 -16.48 0.50 -13.57
C LEU A 116 -15.78 -0.86 -13.78
N ILE A 117 -15.37 -1.55 -12.71
CA ILE A 117 -14.34 -2.59 -12.81
C ILE A 117 -14.86 -4.00 -12.44
N LEU A 118 -16.06 -4.13 -11.87
CA LEU A 118 -16.56 -5.41 -11.35
C LEU A 118 -17.78 -5.89 -12.15
N CYS A 119 -17.85 -7.22 -12.40
CA CYS A 119 -19.03 -7.85 -12.97
C CYS A 119 -20.24 -7.74 -12.00
N GLU A 120 -21.46 -7.74 -12.55
CA GLU A 120 -22.70 -7.52 -11.79
C GLU A 120 -22.87 -8.48 -10.60
N GLU A 121 -22.45 -9.74 -10.73
CA GLU A 121 -22.53 -10.73 -9.65
C GLU A 121 -21.61 -10.43 -8.46
N VAL A 122 -20.44 -9.85 -8.71
CA VAL A 122 -19.49 -9.44 -7.66
C VAL A 122 -19.93 -8.10 -7.04
N LEU A 123 -20.54 -7.21 -7.83
CA LEU A 123 -21.08 -5.93 -7.37
C LEU A 123 -22.13 -6.07 -6.26
N THR A 124 -22.93 -7.13 -6.29
CA THR A 124 -23.96 -7.39 -5.26
C THR A 124 -23.37 -7.78 -3.90
N SER A 125 -22.14 -8.29 -3.87
CA SER A 125 -21.45 -8.73 -2.65
C SER A 125 -20.53 -7.68 -2.02
N VAL A 126 -20.26 -6.55 -2.69
CA VAL A 126 -19.31 -5.51 -2.25
C VAL A 126 -19.98 -4.16 -2.09
N ASN A 127 -19.81 -3.52 -0.95
CA ASN A 127 -20.39 -2.21 -0.64
C ASN A 127 -19.56 -1.10 -1.30
N LEU A 128 -19.94 -0.68 -2.52
CA LEU A 128 -19.18 0.24 -3.39
C LEU A 128 -19.22 1.72 -2.99
N ASN A 129 -20.09 2.10 -2.07
CA ASN A 129 -20.24 3.49 -1.65
C ASN A 129 -19.05 3.99 -0.82
N ARG A 130 -18.04 4.58 -1.49
CA ARG A 130 -16.83 5.24 -0.93
C ARG A 130 -15.64 4.34 -0.59
N SER A 131 -15.56 3.11 -1.06
CA SER A 131 -14.43 2.23 -0.75
C SER A 131 -13.19 2.58 -1.60
N ARG A 132 -12.02 2.62 -0.95
CA ARG A 132 -10.74 2.70 -1.66
C ARG A 132 -10.52 1.39 -2.40
N THR A 133 -9.86 1.43 -3.55
CA THR A 133 -9.50 0.25 -4.36
C THR A 133 -9.02 -0.95 -3.54
N ARG A 134 -8.13 -0.72 -2.58
CA ARG A 134 -7.60 -1.77 -1.71
C ARG A 134 -8.67 -2.42 -0.82
N ASP A 135 -9.74 -1.69 -0.47
CA ASP A 135 -10.81 -2.21 0.37
C ASP A 135 -11.72 -3.11 -0.47
N ILE A 136 -11.96 -2.76 -1.75
CA ILE A 136 -12.66 -3.60 -2.71
C ILE A 136 -11.90 -4.90 -2.98
N VAL A 137 -10.59 -4.80 -3.25
CA VAL A 137 -9.74 -5.99 -3.43
C VAL A 137 -9.73 -6.83 -2.15
N GLY A 138 -9.69 -6.19 -0.98
CA GLY A 138 -9.75 -6.87 0.31
C GLY A 138 -11.02 -7.70 0.50
N ASP A 139 -12.17 -7.14 0.17
CA ASP A 139 -13.47 -7.83 0.23
C ASP A 139 -13.53 -9.03 -0.72
N LEU A 140 -12.93 -8.91 -1.92
CA LEU A 140 -12.84 -10.01 -2.89
C LEU A 140 -12.00 -11.18 -2.37
N ILE A 141 -10.84 -10.91 -1.77
CA ILE A 141 -9.91 -11.95 -1.30
C ILE A 141 -10.13 -12.38 0.15
N GLY A 142 -10.99 -11.68 0.89
CA GLY A 142 -11.38 -12.04 2.25
C GLY A 142 -10.49 -11.48 3.35
N ILE A 143 -9.76 -10.38 3.12
CA ILE A 143 -8.95 -9.67 4.13
C ILE A 143 -9.18 -8.15 4.06
N SER A 144 -8.81 -7.42 5.11
CA SER A 144 -8.97 -5.96 5.08
C SER A 144 -7.98 -5.28 4.13
N GLY A 145 -8.39 -4.18 3.50
CA GLY A 145 -7.51 -3.37 2.64
C GLY A 145 -6.27 -2.85 3.38
N VAL A 146 -6.35 -2.69 4.71
CA VAL A 146 -5.19 -2.34 5.55
C VAL A 146 -4.18 -3.48 5.59
N GLN A 147 -4.64 -4.74 5.69
CA GLN A 147 -3.75 -5.92 5.65
C GLN A 147 -3.06 -6.05 4.30
N ILE A 148 -3.79 -5.81 3.19
CA ILE A 148 -3.19 -5.76 1.84
C ILE A 148 -2.07 -4.72 1.79
N THR A 149 -2.33 -3.49 2.27
CA THR A 149 -1.32 -2.43 2.27
C THR A 149 -0.07 -2.82 3.05
N LYS A 150 -0.24 -3.49 4.20
CA LYS A 150 0.88 -3.97 5.02
C LYS A 150 1.66 -5.07 4.32
N LEU A 151 0.99 -6.05 3.72
CA LEU A 151 1.63 -7.15 2.99
C LEU A 151 2.44 -6.63 1.79
N LEU A 152 1.87 -5.73 0.98
CA LEU A 152 2.57 -5.08 -0.14
C LEU A 152 3.79 -4.28 0.33
N PHE A 153 3.68 -3.59 1.46
CA PHE A 153 4.80 -2.86 2.05
C PHE A 153 5.92 -3.79 2.53
N ILE A 154 5.56 -4.89 3.21
CA ILE A 154 6.52 -5.90 3.69
C ILE A 154 7.24 -6.51 2.49
N GLU A 155 6.50 -6.95 1.47
CA GLU A 155 7.10 -7.55 0.28
C GLU A 155 8.07 -6.62 -0.43
N LYS A 156 7.71 -5.35 -0.56
CA LYS A 156 8.56 -4.34 -1.21
C LYS A 156 9.88 -4.09 -0.47
N HIS A 157 9.88 -4.12 0.87
CA HIS A 157 11.01 -3.66 1.68
C HIS A 157 11.72 -4.78 2.43
N ASN A 158 11.04 -5.91 2.69
CA ASN A 158 11.61 -7.09 3.36
C ASN A 158 10.83 -8.37 2.99
N PRO A 159 10.96 -8.86 1.74
CA PRO A 159 10.16 -9.98 1.22
C PRO A 159 10.31 -11.29 2.02
N GLY A 160 11.46 -11.52 2.66
CA GLY A 160 11.70 -12.73 3.46
C GLY A 160 10.79 -12.86 4.69
N LEU A 161 10.21 -11.74 5.17
CA LEU A 161 9.27 -11.81 6.29
C LEU A 161 7.91 -12.43 5.90
N ILE A 162 7.54 -12.47 4.61
CA ILE A 162 6.31 -13.13 4.16
C ILE A 162 6.36 -14.63 4.49
N ASP A 163 7.48 -15.28 4.21
CA ASP A 163 7.66 -16.72 4.49
C ASP A 163 7.64 -17.00 6.00
N LEU A 164 8.15 -16.07 6.82
CA LEU A 164 8.10 -16.18 8.28
C LEU A 164 6.67 -15.99 8.83
N ILE A 165 5.85 -15.16 8.17
CA ILE A 165 4.42 -15.04 8.51
C ILE A 165 3.71 -16.35 8.16
N ASP A 166 3.93 -16.91 6.97
CA ASP A 166 3.31 -18.16 6.52
C ASP A 166 3.69 -19.36 7.40
N ASN A 167 4.90 -19.35 7.98
CA ASN A 167 5.36 -20.33 8.97
C ASN A 167 4.87 -20.04 10.40
N GLY A 168 4.05 -19.01 10.62
CA GLY A 168 3.49 -18.67 11.93
C GLY A 168 4.47 -18.04 12.92
N LEU A 169 5.69 -17.66 12.49
CA LEU A 169 6.70 -17.05 13.35
C LEU A 169 6.44 -15.54 13.57
N PHE A 170 5.73 -14.89 12.66
CA PHE A 170 5.36 -13.48 12.74
C PHE A 170 3.88 -13.29 12.40
N THR A 171 3.26 -12.31 13.04
CA THR A 171 1.99 -11.75 12.54
C THR A 171 2.26 -10.68 11.49
N ILE A 172 1.29 -10.39 10.61
CA ILE A 172 1.38 -9.30 9.61
C ILE A 172 1.76 -7.96 10.29
N ASN A 173 1.19 -7.69 11.47
CA ASN A 173 1.49 -6.45 12.20
C ASN A 173 2.93 -6.39 12.71
N GLN A 174 3.43 -7.47 13.28
CA GLN A 174 4.83 -7.53 13.77
C GLN A 174 5.83 -7.37 12.61
N ALA A 175 5.60 -8.08 11.50
CA ALA A 175 6.43 -7.97 10.31
C ALA A 175 6.39 -6.55 9.71
N TYR A 176 5.23 -5.90 9.67
CA TYR A 176 5.10 -4.52 9.21
C TYR A 176 5.86 -3.53 10.10
N ILE A 177 5.75 -3.65 11.43
CA ILE A 177 6.47 -2.80 12.38
C ILE A 177 7.98 -2.97 12.21
N GLN A 178 8.46 -4.21 12.11
CA GLN A 178 9.88 -4.51 11.90
C GLN A 178 10.39 -3.91 10.58
N THR A 179 9.68 -4.14 9.48
CA THR A 179 10.01 -3.58 8.16
C THR A 179 10.06 -2.05 8.20
N SER A 180 9.09 -1.42 8.88
CA SER A 180 9.02 0.04 9.00
C SER A 180 10.19 0.62 9.80
N ARG A 181 10.67 -0.08 10.83
CA ARG A 181 11.86 0.33 11.61
C ARG A 181 13.12 0.27 10.74
N VAL A 182 13.36 -0.89 10.11
CA VAL A 182 14.53 -1.09 9.24
C VAL A 182 14.55 -0.05 8.13
N LYS A 183 13.40 0.22 7.50
CA LYS A 183 13.30 1.23 6.46
C LYS A 183 13.64 2.63 6.97
N LYS A 184 13.12 3.03 8.13
CA LYS A 184 13.45 4.34 8.72
C LYS A 184 14.94 4.50 9.02
N GLU A 185 15.59 3.44 9.51
CA GLU A 185 17.02 3.43 9.76
C GLU A 185 17.83 3.55 8.47
N GLN A 186 17.41 2.85 7.41
CA GLN A 186 18.04 2.95 6.09
C GLN A 186 17.87 4.34 5.48
N ASP A 187 16.67 4.91 5.55
CA ASP A 187 16.38 6.26 5.04
C ASP A 187 17.20 7.32 5.80
N ALA A 188 17.32 7.20 7.13
CA ALA A 188 18.15 8.07 7.96
C ALA A 188 19.66 7.95 7.61
N GLN A 189 20.14 6.73 7.37
CA GLN A 189 21.52 6.52 6.91
C GLN A 189 21.79 7.10 5.52
N LEU A 190 20.81 6.99 4.61
CA LEU A 190 20.89 7.59 3.27
C LEU A 190 20.89 9.12 3.31
N GLU A 191 20.08 9.72 4.19
CA GLU A 191 20.12 11.17 4.41
C GLU A 191 21.45 11.62 5.01
N ASN A 192 21.98 10.92 6.00
CA ASN A 192 23.28 11.21 6.57
C ASN A 192 24.42 11.05 5.53
N ARG A 193 24.34 10.07 4.61
CA ARG A 193 25.29 9.92 3.50
C ARG A 193 25.16 11.02 2.45
N LYS A 194 23.94 11.50 2.18
CA LYS A 194 23.71 12.62 1.25
C LYS A 194 24.21 13.94 1.82
N THR A 195 24.08 14.14 3.12
CA THR A 195 24.61 15.33 3.81
C THR A 195 26.15 15.31 3.89
N SER A 196 26.77 14.13 3.99
CA SER A 196 28.24 14.01 4.00
C SER A 196 28.89 14.00 2.60
N LYS A 197 28.13 13.79 1.51
CA LYS A 197 28.63 13.78 0.11
C LYS A 197 28.24 15.02 -0.70
N LYS A 198 27.50 15.98 -0.12
CA LYS A 198 27.23 17.24 -0.81
C LYS A 198 28.50 18.08 -0.76
N THR A 199 29.33 18.00 -1.79
CA THR A 199 30.12 19.14 -2.28
C THR A 199 29.10 20.25 -2.45
N ILE A 200 29.15 21.24 -1.58
CA ILE A 200 28.31 22.43 -1.59
C ILE A 200 28.63 23.09 -2.93
N ASP A 201 27.67 23.05 -3.86
CA ASP A 201 27.69 23.96 -5.00
C ASP A 201 27.72 25.35 -4.39
N ASP A 202 28.71 26.19 -4.70
CA ASP A 202 28.93 27.54 -4.11
C ASP A 202 27.68 28.47 -4.22
N LYS A 203 26.65 28.02 -4.94
CA LYS A 203 25.37 28.71 -5.12
C LYS A 203 24.39 28.55 -3.96
N PHE A 204 24.57 27.57 -3.06
CA PHE A 204 23.63 27.28 -1.99
C PHE A 204 24.33 27.10 -0.64
N ARG A 205 23.91 27.89 0.36
CA ARG A 205 24.36 27.76 1.75
C ARG A 205 23.21 27.26 2.61
N PHE A 206 23.40 26.18 3.37
CA PHE A 206 22.39 25.62 4.27
C PHE A 206 22.88 25.67 5.71
N PHE A 207 22.09 26.26 6.58
CA PHE A 207 22.38 26.38 8.00
C PHE A 207 21.31 25.64 8.82
N LYS A 208 21.73 24.60 9.59
CA LYS A 208 20.83 23.84 10.48
C LYS A 208 20.79 24.50 11.86
N LYS A 209 20.14 25.64 11.95
CA LYS A 209 20.04 26.43 13.20
C LYS A 209 18.78 27.27 13.24
N CYS A 210 18.53 27.90 14.39
CA CYS A 210 17.43 28.86 14.53
C CYS A 210 17.72 30.13 13.72
N SER A 211 16.72 30.61 12.98
CA SER A 211 16.82 31.86 12.18
C SER A 211 16.73 33.13 12.97
N SER A 212 16.54 33.09 14.30
CA SER A 212 16.55 34.25 15.15
C SER A 212 17.91 34.96 15.25
N LYS A 213 18.99 34.32 14.82
CA LYS A 213 20.36 34.86 14.76
C LYS A 213 21.04 34.31 13.51
N MET A 214 21.10 35.09 12.46
CA MET A 214 21.71 34.74 11.17
C MET A 214 23.11 35.31 11.04
N ASN A 215 23.99 35.07 12.02
CA ASN A 215 25.35 35.61 12.09
C ASN A 215 26.25 35.20 10.89
N GLU A 216 25.85 34.22 10.11
CA GLU A 216 26.54 33.77 8.89
C GLU A 216 26.25 34.66 7.68
N LEU A 217 25.25 35.54 7.79
CA LEU A 217 24.89 36.50 6.76
C LEU A 217 25.29 37.91 7.20
N SER A 218 25.86 38.66 6.29
CA SER A 218 26.17 40.07 6.50
C SER A 218 24.87 40.91 6.50
N ALA A 219 24.95 42.16 6.96
CA ALA A 219 23.88 43.11 6.76
C ALA A 219 23.68 43.36 5.24
N ASP A 220 22.44 43.54 4.82
CA ASP A 220 22.02 43.83 3.44
C ASP A 220 22.45 42.80 2.39
N GLU A 221 22.72 41.54 2.82
CA GLU A 221 23.19 40.46 1.94
C GLU A 221 22.05 39.76 1.16
N VAL A 222 20.79 39.90 1.59
CA VAL A 222 19.67 39.10 1.08
C VAL A 222 18.65 39.99 0.37
N ASP A 223 18.34 39.65 -0.89
CA ASP A 223 17.35 40.41 -1.68
C ASP A 223 15.91 39.94 -1.46
N CYS A 224 15.71 38.73 -0.94
CA CYS A 224 14.37 38.21 -0.69
C CYS A 224 14.36 37.23 0.47
N ILE A 225 13.42 37.39 1.39
CA ILE A 225 13.15 36.46 2.48
C ILE A 225 11.74 35.93 2.32
N PHE A 226 11.61 34.57 2.36
CA PHE A 226 10.33 33.89 2.37
C PHE A 226 10.27 32.97 3.58
N THR A 227 9.34 33.22 4.51
CA THR A 227 9.27 32.49 5.77
C THR A 227 7.84 32.26 6.26
N SER A 228 7.67 31.15 6.97
CA SER A 228 6.45 30.78 7.68
C SER A 228 6.84 30.36 9.10
N PRO A 229 6.85 31.27 10.06
CA PRO A 229 7.21 31.00 11.44
C PRO A 229 6.16 30.08 12.11
N PRO A 230 6.48 29.45 13.27
CA PRO A 230 5.49 28.71 14.04
C PRO A 230 4.25 29.54 14.33
N TYR A 231 3.08 29.01 14.00
CA TYR A 231 1.80 29.68 14.26
C TYR A 231 1.41 29.57 15.72
N TRP A 232 0.84 30.64 16.27
CA TRP A 232 0.40 30.64 17.65
C TRP A 232 -0.63 29.54 17.94
N ASN A 233 -0.37 28.73 19.00
CA ASN A 233 -1.25 27.69 19.53
C ASN A 233 -1.74 26.62 18.51
N LYS A 234 -1.02 26.43 17.39
CA LYS A 234 -1.42 25.42 16.39
C LYS A 234 -0.66 24.10 16.50
N ARG A 235 0.66 24.13 16.78
CA ARG A 235 1.50 22.93 16.87
C ARG A 235 2.67 23.14 17.83
N LYS A 236 3.02 22.11 18.59
CA LYS A 236 4.28 22.07 19.34
C LYS A 236 5.40 21.63 18.41
N TYR A 237 6.25 22.56 18.00
CA TYR A 237 7.32 22.28 17.01
C TYR A 237 8.55 21.61 17.64
N CYS A 238 9.02 22.07 18.81
CA CYS A 238 10.03 21.38 19.60
C CYS A 238 10.02 21.87 21.07
N LYS A 239 10.74 21.17 21.95
CA LYS A 239 10.78 21.52 23.39
C LYS A 239 11.62 22.76 23.68
N SER A 240 12.48 23.21 22.76
CA SER A 240 13.46 24.28 22.96
C SER A 240 13.08 25.61 22.32
N VAL A 241 12.00 25.70 21.56
CA VAL A 241 11.54 26.93 20.90
C VAL A 241 10.21 27.32 21.49
N ASN A 242 10.15 28.49 22.13
CA ASN A 242 8.94 28.99 22.81
C ASN A 242 7.98 29.67 21.82
N LEU A 243 8.43 30.06 20.60
CA LEU A 243 7.61 30.74 19.60
C LEU A 243 6.44 29.83 19.16
N GLY A 244 5.22 30.36 19.27
CA GLY A 244 3.97 29.64 18.96
C GLY A 244 3.33 28.91 20.15
N ASN A 245 3.91 29.01 21.36
CA ASN A 245 3.38 28.43 22.62
C ASN A 245 3.16 29.45 23.72
N GLU A 246 3.11 30.73 23.36
CA GLU A 246 2.89 31.84 24.28
C GLU A 246 1.48 31.78 24.89
N LYS A 247 1.32 32.45 26.06
CA LYS A 247 0.06 32.44 26.81
C LYS A 247 -1.03 33.26 26.13
N ASP A 248 -0.65 34.38 25.49
CA ASP A 248 -1.55 35.26 24.78
C ASP A 248 -0.97 35.75 23.43
N SER A 249 -1.81 36.37 22.63
CA SER A 249 -1.47 36.82 21.28
C SER A 249 -0.45 37.97 21.29
N ASP A 250 -0.46 38.82 22.30
CA ASP A 250 0.42 39.98 22.36
C ASP A 250 1.86 39.54 22.68
N GLU A 251 2.00 38.58 23.59
CA GLU A 251 3.28 37.95 23.87
C GLU A 251 3.82 37.22 22.62
N TYR A 252 2.97 36.52 21.89
CA TYR A 252 3.35 35.84 20.62
C TYR A 252 3.87 36.87 19.60
N VAL A 253 3.11 37.93 19.36
CA VAL A 253 3.50 38.99 18.40
C VAL A 253 4.83 39.63 18.81
N SER A 254 5.00 39.97 20.10
CA SER A 254 6.25 40.54 20.62
C SER A 254 7.45 39.58 20.40
N ASN A 255 7.28 38.28 20.66
CA ASN A 255 8.32 37.30 20.45
C ASN A 255 8.59 37.04 18.96
N LEU A 256 7.56 37.03 18.11
CA LEU A 256 7.70 36.90 16.67
C LEU A 256 8.49 38.09 16.08
N VAL A 257 8.15 39.31 16.45
CA VAL A 257 8.89 40.50 16.00
C VAL A 257 10.36 40.41 16.38
N LYS A 258 10.66 40.12 17.66
CA LYS A 258 12.06 39.90 18.10
C LYS A 258 12.77 38.79 17.32
N HIS A 259 12.04 37.71 16.96
CA HIS A 259 12.60 36.63 16.17
C HIS A 259 12.92 37.05 14.73
N LEU A 260 12.18 38.02 14.19
CA LEU A 260 12.34 38.54 12.84
C LEU A 260 13.29 39.77 12.76
N ASP A 261 13.81 40.26 13.89
CA ASP A 261 14.75 41.42 13.91
C ASP A 261 15.98 41.17 13.02
N ASP A 262 16.52 39.96 13.04
CA ASP A 262 17.68 39.58 12.20
C ASP A 262 17.33 39.49 10.72
N CYS A 263 16.07 39.25 10.36
CA CYS A 263 15.59 39.32 8.98
C CYS A 263 15.72 40.73 8.41
N LYS A 264 15.39 41.77 9.23
CA LYS A 264 15.55 43.16 8.85
C LYS A 264 17.03 43.50 8.63
N ARG A 265 17.93 43.02 9.47
CA ARG A 265 19.37 43.27 9.36
C ARG A 265 19.98 42.74 8.07
N VAL A 266 19.60 41.52 7.69
CA VAL A 266 20.18 40.82 6.52
C VAL A 266 19.51 41.17 5.20
N LEU A 267 18.29 41.71 5.23
CA LEU A 267 17.53 42.09 4.04
C LEU A 267 18.08 43.44 3.49
N SER A 268 18.37 43.47 2.18
CA SER A 268 18.81 44.67 1.50
C SER A 268 17.70 45.74 1.48
N ASP A 269 18.08 47.02 1.31
CA ASP A 269 17.13 48.14 1.30
C ASP A 269 16.05 48.03 0.21
N THR A 270 16.33 47.32 -0.87
CA THR A 270 15.38 47.04 -1.97
C THR A 270 14.78 45.66 -1.90
N GLY A 271 15.11 44.89 -0.86
CA GLY A 271 14.71 43.51 -0.69
C GLY A 271 13.23 43.33 -0.36
N SER A 272 12.71 42.14 -0.63
CA SER A 272 11.32 41.79 -0.36
C SER A 272 11.21 40.75 0.77
N PHE A 273 10.25 40.98 1.68
CA PHE A 273 9.98 40.08 2.80
C PHE A 273 8.57 39.48 2.68
N PHE A 274 8.49 38.19 2.49
CA PHE A 274 7.24 37.44 2.40
C PHE A 274 7.03 36.62 3.69
N LEU A 275 6.04 37.01 4.48
CA LEU A 275 5.69 36.39 5.75
C LEU A 275 4.33 35.70 5.61
N ASN A 276 4.31 34.36 5.72
CA ASN A 276 3.07 33.60 5.78
C ASN A 276 2.70 33.31 7.24
N LEU A 277 1.58 33.88 7.69
CA LEU A 277 1.04 33.71 9.04
C LEU A 277 -0.29 32.97 8.98
N GLY A 278 -0.52 32.06 9.94
CA GLY A 278 -1.80 31.41 10.13
C GLY A 278 -2.71 32.27 11.02
N ASP A 279 -3.98 32.34 10.64
CA ASP A 279 -5.02 32.96 11.47
C ASP A 279 -5.62 31.98 12.47
N THR A 280 -6.07 32.49 13.63
CA THR A 280 -6.83 31.71 14.62
C THR A 280 -8.28 32.18 14.55
N PHE A 281 -9.15 31.35 13.98
CA PHE A 281 -10.59 31.59 14.09
C PHE A 281 -11.03 31.43 15.56
N HIS A 282 -11.59 32.48 16.13
CA HIS A 282 -12.39 32.38 17.34
C HIS A 282 -13.68 31.63 16.95
N GLN A 283 -13.88 30.43 17.43
CA GLN A 283 -15.24 29.86 17.45
C GLN A 283 -16.01 30.71 18.48
N GLY A 284 -16.79 31.64 17.97
CA GLY A 284 -17.76 32.35 18.79
C GLY A 284 -18.73 31.32 19.38
N ASN A 285 -19.02 31.46 20.67
CA ASN A 285 -20.10 30.74 21.37
C ASN A 285 -21.44 30.95 20.67
#